data_a8a6f10c5647483959b904f5486482fc
#
_entry.id   a8a6f10c5647483959b904f5486482fc
#
_cell.length_a   1.000
_cell.length_b   1.000
_cell.length_c   1.000
_cell.angle_alpha   90.00
_cell.angle_beta   90.00
_cell.angle_gamma   90.00
#
_symmetry.space_group_name_H-M   'P 1'
#
loop_
_entity.id
_entity.type
_entity.pdbx_description
1 polymer ?
#
loop_
_entity_poly.entity_id
_entity_poly.type
_entity_poly.pdbx_seq_one_letter_code
_entity_poly.pdbx_strand_id
1 'polypeptide(L)'
;MPDRPAQSITRRDILNGVPLAIGGAVAGGLWPGLVGPGLAADAALQDAAGYYPPALTGLRGSHPGAFEAAHRLRDGDFWSRAGVTKQTGETYDLIVVGAGISGLAAAHFWRQRHGGARILVLDNHDDFGGHAKRNEFTLGGRLELINGGTLLIDSPKPYSAVADGLLKTLGIDPVALSEKCWRRDFYSSLGLRHGIFLDKETFSADHLVVVADGTSWAERLASSPLSPQAQADIARIEEAHIDYMPGLTSDEKKRRLAKMSYRDFLLNVAKADPGVVAFYQARTHGEWGVGIDAVAALEVWAFRFPGFQGLDLKPGAAPGQGVTAAGYAGDGGSYTFHFPDGNASIARLLVRDLIPDAVPGANAEDVVAARIDYAKLDRAASPVRLRLNSTAVGARNVGAAASAKEVEVAYTRGGEVYSAGASACVLACWNMIIPYLCPDLPESQKQALRYGVKTPLIYANVALRNWRAFKALGVSQVYAPGAYFSSASLNFVVDIGGYASPRSPDEPMLIRLVRTPCQPGLPERDQNRAGQHDILNTSFETFEHNIRDQLGRILKPGGFDAANDITAITVNRWPHGYAYEYNPLFDPDWPDGQAPNVIGRARFGRIAIANSDAGAAAYTDSAIDQAYRAVQELA
;
A
#
# COMPACT_ATOMS: atom_id res chain seq x y z
N MET A 1 -47.52 10.65 -19.77
CA MET A 1 -46.48 11.61 -19.42
C MET A 1 -45.20 11.09 -20.02
N PRO A 2 -44.49 11.85 -20.86
CA PRO A 2 -43.37 11.31 -21.61
C PRO A 2 -42.08 11.25 -20.76
N ASP A 3 -41.32 10.19 -21.01
CA ASP A 3 -39.99 9.90 -20.47
C ASP A 3 -39.00 11.05 -20.67
N ARG A 4 -38.28 11.40 -19.62
CA ARG A 4 -37.11 12.28 -19.73
C ARG A 4 -35.87 11.42 -20.01
N PRO A 5 -35.07 11.76 -21.03
CA PRO A 5 -33.82 11.04 -21.28
C PRO A 5 -32.78 11.36 -20.20
N ALA A 6 -32.03 10.34 -19.79
CA ALA A 6 -30.88 10.46 -18.90
C ALA A 6 -29.84 11.41 -19.53
N GLN A 7 -29.51 12.48 -18.83
CA GLN A 7 -28.44 13.40 -19.23
C GLN A 7 -27.08 12.73 -19.01
N SER A 8 -26.33 12.55 -20.08
CA SER A 8 -24.93 12.12 -20.03
C SER A 8 -24.08 13.27 -19.49
N ILE A 9 -23.32 12.99 -18.43
CA ILE A 9 -22.35 13.94 -17.85
C ILE A 9 -21.20 14.12 -18.83
N THR A 10 -20.93 15.38 -19.22
CA THR A 10 -19.84 15.71 -20.13
C THR A 10 -18.55 16.08 -19.37
N ARG A 11 -17.38 16.00 -20.04
CA ARG A 11 -16.09 16.43 -19.48
C ARG A 11 -16.08 17.86 -18.91
N ARG A 12 -17.00 18.70 -19.32
CA ARG A 12 -17.12 20.09 -18.87
C ARG A 12 -17.82 20.21 -17.51
N ASP A 13 -18.69 19.26 -17.18
CA ASP A 13 -19.43 19.24 -15.90
C ASP A 13 -18.54 18.82 -14.74
N ILE A 14 -17.51 18.03 -15.03
CA ILE A 14 -16.48 17.60 -14.04
C ILE A 14 -15.56 18.76 -13.63
N LEU A 15 -15.37 19.76 -14.50
CA LEU A 15 -14.45 20.88 -14.23
C LEU A 15 -15.10 22.04 -13.46
N ASN A 16 -16.42 22.11 -13.37
CA ASN A 16 -17.14 23.27 -12.83
C ASN A 16 -17.84 23.06 -11.48
N GLY A 17 -17.63 21.94 -10.79
CA GLY A 17 -17.99 21.76 -9.38
C GLY A 17 -19.40 22.21 -9.00
N VAL A 18 -20.45 21.64 -9.60
CA VAL A 18 -21.83 21.93 -9.22
C VAL A 18 -22.31 20.87 -8.19
N PRO A 19 -22.69 21.25 -6.96
CA PRO A 19 -23.27 20.32 -6.02
C PRO A 19 -24.73 20.07 -6.34
N LEU A 20 -25.10 18.85 -6.72
CA LEU A 20 -26.49 18.40 -6.80
C LEU A 20 -26.89 17.81 -5.45
N ALA A 21 -27.71 18.56 -4.71
CA ALA A 21 -28.40 18.07 -3.53
C ALA A 21 -29.54 17.14 -3.95
N ILE A 22 -29.47 15.86 -3.62
CA ILE A 22 -30.61 14.95 -3.65
C ILE A 22 -30.89 14.52 -2.22
N GLY A 23 -32.01 15.03 -1.69
CA GLY A 23 -32.51 14.63 -0.38
C GLY A 23 -33.11 13.24 -0.39
N GLY A 24 -32.70 12.41 0.56
CA GLY A 24 -33.32 11.16 0.90
C GLY A 24 -33.15 10.91 2.39
N ALA A 25 -34.21 11.10 3.15
CA ALA A 25 -34.23 10.86 4.58
C ALA A 25 -34.13 9.37 4.87
N VAL A 26 -33.13 8.95 5.65
CA VAL A 26 -33.12 7.70 6.38
C VAL A 26 -32.88 8.02 7.86
N ALA A 27 -33.86 7.64 8.67
CA ALA A 27 -33.86 7.84 10.10
C ALA A 27 -32.89 6.88 10.81
N GLY A 28 -32.23 7.38 11.83
CA GLY A 28 -31.72 6.57 12.93
C GLY A 28 -30.21 6.53 13.08
N GLY A 29 -29.68 7.36 13.96
CA GLY A 29 -28.34 7.26 14.49
C GLY A 29 -27.58 8.58 14.47
N LEU A 30 -27.75 9.36 15.54
CA LEU A 30 -26.99 10.59 15.80
C LEU A 30 -25.48 10.30 15.84
N TRP A 31 -24.77 10.76 14.85
CA TRP A 31 -23.34 11.01 14.92
C TRP A 31 -23.10 12.52 14.90
N PRO A 32 -22.43 13.09 15.90
CA PRO A 32 -21.95 14.47 15.84
C PRO A 32 -20.63 14.48 15.09
N GLY A 33 -20.56 15.11 13.94
CA GLY A 33 -19.26 15.24 13.33
C GLY A 33 -19.14 15.83 11.94
N LEU A 34 -19.95 16.82 11.60
CA LEU A 34 -19.51 17.84 10.65
C LEU A 34 -18.83 18.93 11.46
N VAL A 35 -17.52 18.85 11.61
CA VAL A 35 -16.73 19.92 12.18
C VAL A 35 -16.53 20.97 11.10
N GLY A 36 -17.36 22.01 11.12
CA GLY A 36 -17.10 23.27 10.45
C GLY A 36 -15.83 23.94 11.02
N PRO A 37 -15.22 24.92 10.34
CA PRO A 37 -14.05 25.63 10.82
C PRO A 37 -14.43 26.45 12.07
N GLY A 38 -14.08 25.94 13.25
CA GLY A 38 -14.33 26.70 14.48
C GLY A 38 -14.49 25.91 15.78
N LEU A 39 -13.89 24.74 15.93
CA LEU A 39 -13.76 24.15 17.27
C LEU A 39 -12.33 24.35 17.77
N ALA A 40 -12.19 25.19 18.76
CA ALA A 40 -10.99 25.35 19.55
C ALA A 40 -10.63 24.00 20.19
N ALA A 41 -9.46 23.49 19.85
CA ALA A 41 -9.00 22.20 20.32
C ALA A 41 -8.16 22.36 21.56
N ASP A 42 -8.74 22.13 22.73
CA ASP A 42 -7.98 21.98 23.99
C ASP A 42 -7.78 20.50 24.37
N ALA A 43 -8.44 19.54 23.70
CA ALA A 43 -8.17 18.12 23.88
C ALA A 43 -7.70 17.52 22.54
N ALA A 44 -6.61 16.75 22.57
CA ALA A 44 -6.20 16.00 21.40
C ALA A 44 -7.30 15.02 20.99
N LEU A 45 -7.65 14.97 19.71
CA LEU A 45 -8.68 14.06 19.19
C LEU A 45 -8.46 12.62 19.66
N GLN A 46 -7.20 12.16 19.71
CA GLN A 46 -6.84 10.82 20.17
C GLN A 46 -7.15 10.54 21.64
N ASP A 47 -7.35 11.58 22.47
CA ASP A 47 -7.69 11.47 23.89
C ASP A 47 -9.22 11.42 24.11
N ALA A 48 -10.00 11.64 23.07
CA ALA A 48 -11.46 11.61 23.15
C ALA A 48 -11.97 10.22 23.48
N ALA A 49 -12.98 10.15 24.34
CA ALA A 49 -13.62 8.89 24.68
C ALA A 49 -14.20 8.21 23.43
N GLY A 50 -13.84 6.96 23.21
CA GLY A 50 -14.30 6.18 22.05
C GLY A 50 -13.50 6.40 20.76
N TYR A 51 -12.44 7.21 20.77
CA TYR A 51 -11.57 7.37 19.62
C TYR A 51 -10.94 6.03 19.21
N TYR A 52 -11.27 5.53 18.02
CA TYR A 52 -10.81 4.23 17.52
C TYR A 52 -10.83 4.19 15.97
N PRO A 53 -9.81 4.75 15.32
CA PRO A 53 -9.76 4.89 13.86
C PRO A 53 -9.86 3.60 13.04
N PRO A 54 -9.38 2.42 13.51
CA PRO A 54 -9.49 1.18 12.74
C PRO A 54 -10.93 0.79 12.37
N ALA A 55 -11.93 1.21 13.15
CA ALA A 55 -13.34 0.93 12.90
C ALA A 55 -14.05 1.96 11.99
N LEU A 56 -13.35 3.00 11.54
CA LEU A 56 -13.93 4.01 10.65
C LEU A 56 -13.99 3.49 9.21
N THR A 57 -15.11 3.77 8.54
CA THR A 57 -15.35 3.49 7.12
C THR A 57 -15.19 4.75 6.26
N GLY A 58 -15.47 4.66 4.97
CA GLY A 58 -15.30 5.76 4.03
C GLY A 58 -13.86 5.91 3.54
N LEU A 59 -13.39 7.14 3.31
CA LEU A 59 -12.00 7.38 2.89
C LEU A 59 -11.04 7.21 4.06
N ARG A 60 -10.06 6.32 3.87
CA ARG A 60 -8.97 6.04 4.81
C ARG A 60 -7.61 6.16 4.09
N GLY A 61 -6.51 5.86 4.79
CA GLY A 61 -5.19 6.20 4.28
C GLY A 61 -5.03 7.71 4.23
N SER A 62 -4.77 8.29 3.06
CA SER A 62 -4.79 9.75 2.87
C SER A 62 -6.23 10.28 2.92
N HIS A 63 -6.77 10.38 4.13
CA HIS A 63 -8.08 10.93 4.44
C HIS A 63 -8.02 12.46 4.59
N PRO A 64 -9.15 13.17 4.52
CA PRO A 64 -9.20 14.60 4.82
C PRO A 64 -8.61 14.91 6.20
N GLY A 65 -7.78 15.93 6.30
CA GLY A 65 -7.02 16.31 7.50
C GLY A 65 -5.59 15.75 7.57
N ALA A 66 -5.30 14.66 6.86
CA ALA A 66 -4.00 14.01 6.95
C ALA A 66 -2.91 14.61 6.05
N PHE A 67 -3.26 15.31 4.96
CA PHE A 67 -2.29 15.72 3.93
C PHE A 67 -2.28 17.23 3.62
N GLU A 68 -3.30 17.97 3.98
CA GLU A 68 -3.48 19.37 3.56
C GLU A 68 -2.37 20.29 4.07
N ALA A 69 -1.88 20.07 5.29
CA ALA A 69 -0.78 20.86 5.84
C ALA A 69 0.53 20.59 5.07
N ALA A 70 0.81 19.33 4.73
CA ALA A 70 1.97 18.95 3.94
C ALA A 70 1.88 19.48 2.50
N HIS A 71 0.69 19.48 1.89
CA HIS A 71 0.48 20.05 0.56
C HIS A 71 0.71 21.58 0.57
N ARG A 72 0.15 22.30 1.55
CA ARG A 72 0.41 23.75 1.68
C ARG A 72 1.89 24.06 1.93
N LEU A 73 2.60 23.20 2.67
CA LEU A 73 4.04 23.35 2.86
C LEU A 73 4.79 23.21 1.53
N ARG A 74 4.46 22.17 0.75
CA ARG A 74 5.00 21.96 -0.59
C ARG A 74 4.70 23.12 -1.53
N ASP A 75 3.47 23.64 -1.50
CA ASP A 75 3.00 24.70 -2.38
C ASP A 75 3.48 26.09 -1.95
N GLY A 76 4.15 26.20 -0.79
CA GLY A 76 4.82 27.41 -0.32
C GLY A 76 3.93 28.40 0.42
N ASP A 77 2.66 28.07 0.67
CA ASP A 77 1.70 28.97 1.32
C ASP A 77 1.40 28.62 2.78
N PHE A 78 2.03 27.56 3.31
CA PHE A 78 1.81 27.12 4.70
C PHE A 78 2.20 28.22 5.71
N TRP A 79 3.45 28.68 5.67
CA TRP A 79 3.99 29.61 6.67
C TRP A 79 3.39 31.01 6.59
N SER A 80 2.91 31.43 5.42
CA SER A 80 2.21 32.72 5.29
C SER A 80 0.83 32.73 5.95
N ARG A 81 0.25 31.55 6.18
CA ARG A 81 -1.07 31.38 6.82
C ARG A 81 -0.99 30.80 8.22
N ALA A 82 0.16 30.26 8.59
CA ALA A 82 0.39 29.69 9.91
C ALA A 82 0.42 30.81 10.98
N GLY A 83 -0.14 30.51 12.13
CA GLY A 83 0.01 31.36 13.32
C GLY A 83 1.44 31.33 13.87
N VAL A 84 1.65 32.04 14.97
CA VAL A 84 2.93 32.01 15.70
C VAL A 84 3.20 30.59 16.20
N THR A 85 4.41 30.09 15.96
CA THR A 85 4.84 28.78 16.49
C THR A 85 4.89 28.81 18.02
N LYS A 86 4.15 27.93 18.67
CA LYS A 86 4.12 27.76 20.13
C LYS A 86 5.23 26.80 20.56
N GLN A 87 6.14 27.28 21.39
CA GLN A 87 7.16 26.43 21.98
C GLN A 87 6.51 25.54 23.04
N THR A 88 6.60 24.22 22.88
CA THR A 88 6.02 23.29 23.88
C THR A 88 6.83 23.21 25.16
N GLY A 89 8.11 23.57 25.10
CA GLY A 89 9.07 23.34 26.19
C GLY A 89 9.44 21.86 26.39
N GLU A 90 8.90 20.97 25.55
CA GLU A 90 9.22 19.55 25.56
C GLU A 90 10.58 19.30 24.91
N THR A 91 11.41 18.47 25.53
CA THR A 91 12.71 18.03 25.01
C THR A 91 12.78 16.51 25.02
N TYR A 92 13.37 15.94 23.99
CA TYR A 92 13.47 14.51 23.78
C TYR A 92 14.91 14.10 23.41
N ASP A 93 15.22 12.82 23.56
CA ASP A 93 16.47 12.26 23.03
C ASP A 93 16.33 12.02 21.52
N LEU A 94 15.10 11.67 21.08
CA LEU A 94 14.78 11.45 19.67
C LEU A 94 13.38 11.98 19.33
N ILE A 95 13.26 12.68 18.22
CA ILE A 95 11.97 12.87 17.54
C ILE A 95 11.95 12.05 16.25
N VAL A 96 10.87 11.27 16.06
CA VAL A 96 10.62 10.50 14.83
C VAL A 96 9.43 11.11 14.10
N VAL A 97 9.59 11.41 12.82
CA VAL A 97 8.52 11.90 11.95
C VAL A 97 8.02 10.76 11.07
N GLY A 98 6.80 10.31 11.36
CA GLY A 98 6.14 9.16 10.76
C GLY A 98 6.08 7.95 11.70
N ALA A 99 4.87 7.50 12.02
CA ALA A 99 4.59 6.32 12.85
C ALA A 99 4.29 5.07 12.02
N GLY A 100 4.84 4.96 10.81
CA GLY A 100 4.87 3.73 10.03
C GLY A 100 5.84 2.70 10.64
N ILE A 101 5.91 1.50 10.08
CA ILE A 101 6.83 0.43 10.56
C ILE A 101 8.26 0.96 10.70
N SER A 102 8.75 1.73 9.72
CA SER A 102 10.10 2.28 9.77
C SER A 102 10.31 3.24 10.95
N GLY A 103 9.38 4.16 11.19
CA GLY A 103 9.50 5.09 12.31
C GLY A 103 9.37 4.42 13.68
N LEU A 104 8.44 3.48 13.81
CA LEU A 104 8.28 2.69 15.04
C LEU A 104 9.50 1.80 15.31
N ALA A 105 10.07 1.18 14.26
CA ALA A 105 11.31 0.41 14.35
C ALA A 105 12.51 1.32 14.73
N ALA A 106 12.59 2.54 14.20
CA ALA A 106 13.64 3.50 14.59
C ALA A 106 13.54 3.86 16.07
N ALA A 107 12.32 4.09 16.60
CA ALA A 107 12.10 4.32 18.03
C ALA A 107 12.51 3.10 18.88
N HIS A 108 12.17 1.88 18.42
CA HIS A 108 12.57 0.62 19.06
C HIS A 108 14.11 0.48 19.11
N PHE A 109 14.81 0.59 17.97
CA PHE A 109 16.27 0.46 17.91
C PHE A 109 16.99 1.55 18.71
N TRP A 110 16.44 2.76 18.75
CA TRP A 110 16.98 3.85 19.59
C TRP A 110 16.89 3.49 21.08
N ARG A 111 15.75 2.96 21.54
CA ARG A 111 15.58 2.53 22.92
C ARG A 111 16.44 1.33 23.31
N GLN A 112 16.63 0.38 22.39
CA GLN A 112 17.57 -0.72 22.63
C GLN A 112 18.99 -0.22 22.90
N ARG A 113 19.39 0.84 22.21
CA ARG A 113 20.72 1.42 22.33
C ARG A 113 20.84 2.39 23.51
N HIS A 114 19.79 3.15 23.77
CA HIS A 114 19.73 4.19 24.79
C HIS A 114 18.59 3.89 25.76
N GLY A 115 18.84 3.00 26.73
CA GLY A 115 17.84 2.62 27.72
C GLY A 115 17.25 3.85 28.44
N GLY A 116 15.92 3.90 28.56
CA GLY A 116 15.23 5.01 29.22
C GLY A 116 15.07 6.28 28.38
N ALA A 117 15.50 6.28 27.10
CA ALA A 117 15.39 7.43 26.21
C ALA A 117 13.95 7.96 26.10
N ARG A 118 13.82 9.29 26.10
CA ARG A 118 12.57 10.01 25.83
C ARG A 118 12.40 10.19 24.32
N ILE A 119 11.30 9.67 23.78
CA ILE A 119 11.04 9.68 22.33
C ILE A 119 9.66 10.28 22.04
N LEU A 120 9.59 11.19 21.07
CA LEU A 120 8.34 11.66 20.48
C LEU A 120 8.24 11.11 19.05
N VAL A 121 7.16 10.39 18.77
CA VAL A 121 6.79 9.97 17.42
C VAL A 121 5.61 10.82 16.95
N LEU A 122 5.75 11.51 15.83
CA LEU A 122 4.72 12.35 15.21
C LEU A 122 4.14 11.64 13.99
N ASP A 123 2.82 11.61 13.84
CA ASP A 123 2.16 11.14 12.62
C ASP A 123 1.04 12.09 12.20
N ASN A 124 0.94 12.32 10.89
CA ASN A 124 -0.09 13.18 10.30
C ASN A 124 -1.46 12.49 10.18
N HIS A 125 -1.50 11.17 10.27
CA HIS A 125 -2.75 10.40 10.25
C HIS A 125 -3.42 10.35 11.62
N ASP A 126 -4.68 9.95 11.62
CA ASP A 126 -5.47 9.68 12.82
C ASP A 126 -5.13 8.33 13.48
N ASP A 127 -4.28 7.53 12.86
CA ASP A 127 -3.84 6.21 13.31
C ASP A 127 -2.39 5.97 12.93
N PHE A 128 -1.67 5.18 13.71
CA PHE A 128 -0.31 4.76 13.43
C PHE A 128 -0.25 3.59 12.44
N GLY A 129 0.96 3.15 12.08
CA GLY A 129 1.24 2.06 11.15
C GLY A 129 1.55 2.53 9.73
N GLY A 130 1.23 3.76 9.36
CA GLY A 130 1.42 4.26 8.00
C GLY A 130 0.69 3.38 6.99
N HIS A 131 1.45 2.77 6.04
CA HIS A 131 0.88 1.81 5.08
C HIS A 131 0.52 0.45 5.70
N ALA A 132 0.97 0.13 6.89
CA ALA A 132 0.52 -1.03 7.68
C ALA A 132 -0.81 -0.69 8.38
N LYS A 133 -1.86 -0.49 7.58
CA LYS A 133 -3.19 -0.01 8.00
C LYS A 133 -4.13 -1.17 8.26
N ARG A 134 -4.86 -1.09 9.37
CA ARG A 134 -5.92 -2.03 9.76
C ARG A 134 -7.29 -1.44 9.47
N ASN A 135 -8.19 -2.24 8.92
CA ASN A 135 -9.62 -1.95 8.91
C ASN A 135 -10.37 -3.01 9.75
N GLU A 136 -11.24 -2.54 10.64
CA GLU A 136 -12.09 -3.36 11.49
C GLU A 136 -13.55 -3.15 11.15
N PHE A 137 -14.28 -4.26 11.06
CA PHE A 137 -15.73 -4.26 10.89
C PHE A 137 -16.37 -5.12 11.98
N THR A 138 -17.54 -4.72 12.46
CA THR A 138 -18.37 -5.57 13.31
C THR A 138 -19.56 -6.04 12.49
N LEU A 139 -19.54 -7.29 12.07
CA LEU A 139 -20.55 -7.89 11.21
C LEU A 139 -21.27 -9.02 11.95
N GLY A 140 -22.59 -8.86 12.15
CA GLY A 140 -23.35 -9.86 12.91
C GLY A 140 -22.83 -10.10 14.34
N GLY A 141 -22.22 -9.08 14.97
CA GLY A 141 -21.63 -9.18 16.30
C GLY A 141 -20.22 -9.78 16.34
N ARG A 142 -19.64 -10.13 15.19
CA ARG A 142 -18.27 -10.65 15.07
C ARG A 142 -17.30 -9.56 14.61
N LEU A 143 -16.08 -9.64 15.13
CA LEU A 143 -14.96 -8.83 14.64
C LEU A 143 -14.46 -9.45 13.33
N GLU A 144 -14.45 -8.65 12.28
CA GLU A 144 -13.86 -8.99 10.98
C GLU A 144 -12.72 -8.03 10.65
N LEU A 145 -11.59 -8.58 10.24
CA LEU A 145 -10.34 -7.87 10.02
C LEU A 145 -9.85 -8.00 8.59
N ILE A 146 -9.33 -6.89 8.06
CA ILE A 146 -8.66 -6.89 6.77
C ILE A 146 -7.59 -5.80 6.74
N ASN A 147 -6.55 -5.99 5.94
CA ASN A 147 -5.53 -4.98 5.72
C ASN A 147 -6.05 -3.82 4.86
N GLY A 148 -5.68 -2.61 5.21
CA GLY A 148 -5.93 -1.40 4.41
C GLY A 148 -4.70 -0.91 3.66
N GLY A 149 -3.63 -1.70 3.61
CA GLY A 149 -2.38 -1.39 2.95
C GLY A 149 -1.50 -2.63 2.86
N THR A 150 -0.25 -2.58 3.35
CA THR A 150 0.70 -3.69 3.24
C THR A 150 0.18 -4.98 3.90
N LEU A 151 0.26 -6.07 3.15
CA LEU A 151 -0.34 -7.34 3.52
C LEU A 151 0.69 -8.34 4.05
N LEU A 152 1.70 -8.68 3.23
CA LEU A 152 2.56 -9.83 3.46
C LEU A 152 3.84 -9.47 4.22
N ILE A 153 4.27 -10.40 5.09
CA ILE A 153 5.68 -10.52 5.50
C ILE A 153 6.34 -11.31 4.38
N ASP A 154 6.93 -10.59 3.44
CA ASP A 154 7.47 -11.11 2.19
C ASP A 154 8.59 -10.19 1.69
N SER A 155 9.51 -10.72 0.88
CA SER A 155 10.56 -9.99 0.20
C SER A 155 11.11 -10.84 -0.95
N PRO A 156 11.64 -10.23 -2.04
CA PRO A 156 12.34 -10.97 -3.10
C PRO A 156 13.60 -11.68 -2.62
N LYS A 157 14.11 -11.31 -1.46
CA LYS A 157 15.31 -11.90 -0.83
C LYS A 157 15.01 -12.31 0.60
N PRO A 158 15.80 -13.22 1.19
CA PRO A 158 15.74 -13.48 2.62
C PRO A 158 15.87 -12.18 3.43
N TYR A 159 15.12 -12.07 4.50
CA TYR A 159 15.23 -10.94 5.43
C TYR A 159 16.66 -10.83 5.96
N SER A 160 17.13 -9.61 6.14
CA SER A 160 18.41 -9.33 6.80
C SER A 160 18.38 -9.83 8.24
N ALA A 161 19.56 -10.04 8.84
CA ALA A 161 19.65 -10.40 10.26
C ALA A 161 18.99 -9.36 11.19
N VAL A 162 18.93 -8.08 10.76
CA VAL A 162 18.28 -7.00 11.51
C VAL A 162 16.76 -7.13 11.43
N ALA A 163 16.22 -7.25 10.22
CA ALA A 163 14.78 -7.33 10.03
C ALA A 163 14.20 -8.64 10.62
N ASP A 164 14.87 -9.78 10.39
CA ASP A 164 14.51 -11.06 10.98
C ASP A 164 14.62 -11.04 12.52
N GLY A 165 15.69 -10.42 13.05
CA GLY A 165 15.90 -10.23 14.48
C GLY A 165 14.79 -9.40 15.14
N LEU A 166 14.30 -8.35 14.47
CA LEU A 166 13.17 -7.59 14.96
C LEU A 166 11.88 -8.42 15.00
N LEU A 167 11.57 -9.20 13.95
CA LEU A 167 10.41 -10.09 13.97
C LEU A 167 10.46 -11.07 15.15
N LYS A 168 11.61 -11.69 15.37
CA LYS A 168 11.82 -12.60 16.52
C LYS A 168 11.66 -11.91 17.86
N THR A 169 12.17 -10.67 17.99
CA THR A 169 12.00 -9.87 19.23
C THR A 169 10.53 -9.57 19.50
N LEU A 170 9.74 -9.35 18.45
CA LEU A 170 8.29 -9.15 18.54
C LEU A 170 7.51 -10.47 18.71
N GLY A 171 8.18 -11.62 18.78
CA GLY A 171 7.55 -12.93 18.91
C GLY A 171 6.92 -13.44 17.61
N ILE A 172 7.33 -12.93 16.46
CA ILE A 172 6.82 -13.35 15.15
C ILE A 172 7.77 -14.38 14.56
N ASP A 173 7.27 -15.60 14.38
CA ASP A 173 7.87 -16.63 13.52
C ASP A 173 6.96 -16.81 12.29
N PRO A 174 7.29 -16.21 11.14
CA PRO A 174 6.40 -16.23 9.98
C PRO A 174 6.16 -17.63 9.42
N VAL A 175 7.14 -18.52 9.53
CA VAL A 175 7.02 -19.92 9.05
C VAL A 175 6.04 -20.68 9.93
N ALA A 176 6.29 -20.70 11.24
CA ALA A 176 5.43 -21.41 12.19
C ALA A 176 3.99 -20.86 12.19
N LEU A 177 3.83 -19.51 12.12
CA LEU A 177 2.52 -18.88 12.05
C LEU A 177 1.78 -19.19 10.73
N SER A 178 2.50 -19.24 9.60
CA SER A 178 1.93 -19.62 8.32
C SER A 178 1.34 -21.03 8.34
N GLU A 179 2.09 -21.99 8.87
CA GLU A 179 1.64 -23.39 9.01
C GLU A 179 0.48 -23.53 9.98
N LYS A 180 0.56 -22.85 11.13
CA LYS A 180 -0.44 -22.93 12.20
C LYS A 180 -1.76 -22.24 11.82
N CYS A 181 -1.71 -21.06 11.24
CA CYS A 181 -2.83 -20.12 11.22
C CYS A 181 -3.45 -19.92 9.84
N TRP A 182 -2.69 -20.03 8.76
CA TRP A 182 -3.18 -19.70 7.41
C TRP A 182 -3.78 -20.93 6.72
N ARG A 183 -5.08 -20.88 6.43
CA ARG A 183 -5.84 -21.95 5.74
C ARG A 183 -5.81 -21.72 4.23
N ARG A 184 -4.64 -21.94 3.60
CA ARG A 184 -4.39 -21.67 2.17
C ARG A 184 -5.37 -22.41 1.25
N ASP A 185 -5.72 -23.64 1.58
CA ASP A 185 -6.57 -24.51 0.76
C ASP A 185 -8.06 -24.37 1.03
N PHE A 186 -8.47 -23.42 1.89
CA PHE A 186 -9.88 -23.31 2.30
C PHE A 186 -10.81 -23.13 1.09
N TYR A 187 -10.55 -22.14 0.25
CA TYR A 187 -11.42 -21.88 -0.90
C TYR A 187 -11.33 -22.97 -1.97
N SER A 188 -10.15 -23.49 -2.27
CA SER A 188 -9.98 -24.58 -3.23
C SER A 188 -10.66 -25.87 -2.77
N SER A 189 -10.67 -26.18 -1.46
CA SER A 189 -11.40 -27.32 -0.89
C SER A 189 -12.91 -27.20 -1.05
N LEU A 190 -13.43 -25.97 -1.16
CA LEU A 190 -14.83 -25.70 -1.48
C LEU A 190 -15.11 -25.67 -2.98
N GLY A 191 -14.12 -25.94 -3.84
CA GLY A 191 -14.26 -25.90 -5.29
C GLY A 191 -14.23 -24.50 -5.89
N LEU A 192 -13.80 -23.47 -5.15
CA LEU A 192 -13.62 -22.14 -5.71
C LEU A 192 -12.25 -22.02 -6.39
N ARG A 193 -12.22 -21.26 -7.48
CA ARG A 193 -11.04 -21.07 -8.34
C ARG A 193 -10.78 -19.59 -8.58
N HIS A 194 -9.77 -19.29 -9.38
CA HIS A 194 -9.55 -17.94 -9.90
C HIS A 194 -10.53 -17.67 -11.05
N GLY A 195 -11.01 -16.44 -11.13
CA GLY A 195 -11.80 -15.95 -12.25
C GLY A 195 -11.06 -14.85 -13.02
N ILE A 196 -11.44 -14.67 -14.28
CA ILE A 196 -11.01 -13.54 -15.10
C ILE A 196 -12.27 -12.88 -15.63
N PHE A 197 -12.49 -11.62 -15.26
CA PHE A 197 -13.63 -10.86 -15.75
C PHE A 197 -13.21 -9.93 -16.88
N LEU A 198 -13.73 -10.22 -18.07
CA LEU A 198 -13.57 -9.39 -19.25
C LEU A 198 -14.76 -8.42 -19.31
N ASP A 199 -14.49 -7.13 -19.19
CA ASP A 199 -15.51 -6.09 -19.19
C ASP A 199 -15.94 -5.68 -20.60
N LYS A 200 -17.18 -5.26 -20.75
CA LYS A 200 -17.75 -4.91 -22.07
C LYS A 200 -17.09 -3.69 -22.72
N GLU A 201 -16.55 -2.77 -21.93
CA GLU A 201 -15.90 -1.56 -22.42
C GLU A 201 -14.57 -1.87 -23.12
N THR A 202 -13.84 -2.88 -22.63
CA THR A 202 -12.55 -3.30 -23.18
C THR A 202 -12.69 -4.46 -24.16
N PHE A 203 -13.59 -5.42 -23.86
CA PHE A 203 -13.70 -6.71 -24.56
C PHE A 203 -15.04 -6.91 -25.27
N SER A 204 -15.87 -5.88 -25.39
CA SER A 204 -17.17 -5.86 -26.08
C SER A 204 -18.31 -6.57 -25.35
N ALA A 205 -18.05 -7.42 -24.36
CA ALA A 205 -19.07 -8.08 -23.56
C ALA A 205 -18.54 -8.38 -22.16
N ASP A 206 -19.44 -8.30 -21.15
CA ASP A 206 -19.13 -8.78 -19.80
C ASP A 206 -19.10 -10.32 -19.81
N HIS A 207 -17.96 -10.88 -19.42
CA HIS A 207 -17.78 -12.32 -19.40
C HIS A 207 -16.85 -12.76 -18.28
N LEU A 208 -17.28 -13.73 -17.47
CA LEU A 208 -16.47 -14.30 -16.40
C LEU A 208 -15.92 -15.67 -16.85
N VAL A 209 -14.62 -15.75 -17.02
CA VAL A 209 -13.90 -17.00 -17.23
C VAL A 209 -13.51 -17.59 -15.88
N VAL A 210 -13.90 -18.84 -15.60
CA VAL A 210 -13.42 -19.56 -14.41
C VAL A 210 -12.22 -20.42 -14.80
N VAL A 211 -11.10 -20.23 -14.09
CA VAL A 211 -9.85 -20.96 -14.34
C VAL A 211 -9.94 -22.32 -13.64
N ALA A 212 -10.66 -23.26 -14.26
CA ALA A 212 -10.86 -24.59 -13.70
C ALA A 212 -9.59 -25.47 -13.82
N ASP A 213 -9.35 -26.29 -12.79
CA ASP A 213 -8.23 -27.23 -12.81
C ASP A 213 -8.40 -28.28 -13.94
N GLY A 214 -7.30 -28.67 -14.57
CA GLY A 214 -7.28 -29.69 -15.60
C GLY A 214 -7.83 -29.27 -16.97
N THR A 215 -8.25 -28.00 -17.15
CA THR A 215 -8.65 -27.46 -18.46
C THR A 215 -7.50 -26.69 -19.10
N SER A 216 -7.38 -26.77 -20.41
CA SER A 216 -6.44 -25.96 -21.19
C SER A 216 -6.88 -24.49 -21.27
N TRP A 217 -5.96 -23.57 -21.54
CA TRP A 217 -6.33 -22.17 -21.79
C TRP A 217 -7.23 -22.00 -23.01
N ALA A 218 -7.05 -22.83 -24.04
CA ALA A 218 -7.95 -22.83 -25.19
C ALA A 218 -9.41 -23.14 -24.79
N GLU A 219 -9.61 -24.16 -23.95
CA GLU A 219 -10.96 -24.50 -23.42
C GLU A 219 -11.53 -23.38 -22.54
N ARG A 220 -10.72 -22.78 -21.66
CA ARG A 220 -11.14 -21.69 -20.78
C ARG A 220 -11.61 -20.46 -21.54
N LEU A 221 -10.94 -20.14 -22.65
CA LEU A 221 -11.21 -18.92 -23.42
C LEU A 221 -12.22 -19.14 -24.56
N ALA A 222 -12.63 -20.38 -24.87
CA ALA A 222 -13.46 -20.71 -26.03
C ALA A 222 -14.77 -19.92 -26.14
N SER A 223 -15.39 -19.56 -24.98
CA SER A 223 -16.62 -18.75 -24.94
C SER A 223 -16.36 -17.26 -24.64
N SER A 224 -15.10 -16.84 -24.54
CA SER A 224 -14.74 -15.45 -24.23
C SER A 224 -14.96 -14.52 -25.44
N PRO A 225 -15.14 -13.21 -25.22
CA PRO A 225 -15.29 -12.24 -26.32
C PRO A 225 -13.96 -11.89 -27.03
N LEU A 226 -12.87 -12.58 -26.72
CA LEU A 226 -11.58 -12.40 -27.38
C LEU A 226 -11.61 -12.93 -28.81
N SER A 227 -10.83 -12.34 -29.72
CA SER A 227 -10.67 -12.86 -31.07
C SER A 227 -10.07 -14.28 -31.04
N PRO A 228 -10.37 -15.16 -32.03
CA PRO A 228 -9.77 -16.49 -32.08
C PRO A 228 -8.23 -16.48 -32.08
N GLN A 229 -7.61 -15.48 -32.69
CA GLN A 229 -6.16 -15.30 -32.67
C GLN A 229 -5.64 -14.95 -31.29
N ALA A 230 -6.29 -14.00 -30.58
CA ALA A 230 -5.91 -13.64 -29.22
C ALA A 230 -6.07 -14.83 -28.24
N GLN A 231 -7.16 -15.62 -28.38
CA GLN A 231 -7.35 -16.84 -27.60
C GLN A 231 -6.23 -17.86 -27.80
N ALA A 232 -5.86 -18.10 -29.06
CA ALA A 232 -4.79 -19.03 -29.42
C ALA A 232 -3.42 -18.54 -28.90
N ASP A 233 -3.15 -17.23 -29.00
CA ASP A 233 -1.89 -16.66 -28.53
C ASP A 233 -1.79 -16.64 -27.01
N ILE A 234 -2.87 -16.35 -26.28
CA ILE A 234 -2.90 -16.47 -24.82
C ILE A 234 -2.62 -17.92 -24.41
N ALA A 235 -3.29 -18.90 -25.02
CA ALA A 235 -3.05 -20.31 -24.73
C ALA A 235 -1.59 -20.71 -24.98
N ARG A 236 -1.00 -20.26 -26.08
CA ARG A 236 0.42 -20.48 -26.42
C ARG A 236 1.36 -19.82 -25.41
N ILE A 237 1.10 -18.58 -25.00
CA ILE A 237 1.93 -17.85 -24.02
C ILE A 237 1.88 -18.51 -22.66
N GLU A 238 0.70 -18.95 -22.21
CA GLU A 238 0.51 -19.56 -20.89
C GLU A 238 1.06 -20.99 -20.79
N GLU A 239 1.04 -21.77 -21.90
CA GLU A 239 1.31 -23.21 -21.85
C GLU A 239 2.55 -23.67 -22.61
N ALA A 240 2.95 -22.96 -23.68
CA ALA A 240 4.01 -23.47 -24.56
C ALA A 240 5.42 -23.22 -23.98
N HIS A 241 6.29 -24.21 -24.20
CA HIS A 241 7.72 -24.16 -23.85
C HIS A 241 8.55 -23.79 -25.10
N ILE A 242 8.44 -22.53 -25.55
CA ILE A 242 9.12 -22.05 -26.76
C ILE A 242 10.32 -21.18 -26.37
N ASP A 243 11.49 -21.50 -26.96
CA ASP A 243 12.63 -20.57 -26.90
C ASP A 243 12.45 -19.50 -27.98
N TYR A 244 11.92 -18.35 -27.59
CA TYR A 244 11.74 -17.19 -28.47
C TYR A 244 13.04 -16.44 -28.80
N MET A 245 14.17 -16.85 -28.19
CA MET A 245 15.50 -16.22 -28.38
C MET A 245 16.58 -17.26 -28.66
N PRO A 246 16.41 -18.12 -29.70
CA PRO A 246 17.34 -19.21 -29.95
C PRO A 246 18.75 -18.70 -30.26
N GLY A 247 19.75 -19.47 -29.83
CA GLY A 247 21.16 -19.16 -30.05
C GLY A 247 21.79 -18.14 -29.09
N LEU A 248 21.00 -17.60 -28.14
CA LEU A 248 21.51 -16.72 -27.09
C LEU A 248 21.74 -17.49 -25.79
N THR A 249 22.80 -17.12 -25.08
CA THR A 249 23.02 -17.59 -23.70
C THR A 249 22.00 -16.98 -22.73
N SER A 250 21.82 -17.61 -21.57
CA SER A 250 20.93 -17.09 -20.50
C SER A 250 21.24 -15.63 -20.16
N ASP A 251 22.51 -15.25 -20.06
CA ASP A 251 22.90 -13.89 -19.71
C ASP A 251 22.64 -12.88 -20.83
N GLU A 252 22.76 -13.28 -22.09
CA GLU A 252 22.37 -12.43 -23.22
C GLU A 252 20.86 -12.23 -23.30
N LYS A 253 20.08 -13.31 -23.05
CA LYS A 253 18.63 -13.21 -22.93
C LYS A 253 18.24 -12.26 -21.80
N LYS A 254 18.81 -12.42 -20.59
CA LYS A 254 18.53 -11.55 -19.43
C LYS A 254 18.83 -10.08 -19.74
N ARG A 255 19.98 -9.77 -20.36
CA ARG A 255 20.32 -8.39 -20.76
C ARG A 255 19.30 -7.79 -21.73
N ARG A 256 18.78 -8.57 -22.69
CA ARG A 256 17.73 -8.10 -23.60
C ARG A 256 16.39 -7.90 -22.89
N LEU A 257 16.00 -8.85 -22.04
CA LEU A 257 14.75 -8.79 -21.28
C LEU A 257 14.74 -7.62 -20.27
N ALA A 258 15.90 -7.23 -19.74
CA ALA A 258 16.01 -6.07 -18.86
C ALA A 258 15.74 -4.73 -19.58
N LYS A 259 15.93 -4.65 -20.88
CA LYS A 259 15.78 -3.43 -21.69
C LYS A 259 14.59 -3.45 -22.64
N MET A 260 13.61 -4.33 -22.39
CA MET A 260 12.32 -4.33 -23.09
C MET A 260 11.18 -4.53 -22.09
N SER A 261 10.04 -3.91 -22.36
CA SER A 261 8.83 -4.13 -21.57
C SER A 261 8.25 -5.53 -21.80
N TYR A 262 7.42 -6.01 -20.86
CA TYR A 262 6.72 -7.27 -21.08
C TYR A 262 5.75 -7.16 -22.27
N ARG A 263 5.12 -6.00 -22.48
CA ARG A 263 4.33 -5.74 -23.68
C ARG A 263 5.17 -5.95 -24.96
N ASP A 264 6.37 -5.36 -25.00
CA ASP A 264 7.24 -5.46 -26.17
C ASP A 264 7.74 -6.89 -26.38
N PHE A 265 7.99 -7.63 -25.30
CA PHE A 265 8.29 -9.05 -25.37
C PHE A 265 7.13 -9.83 -26.01
N LEU A 266 5.89 -9.61 -25.56
CA LEU A 266 4.72 -10.29 -26.13
C LEU A 266 4.53 -9.98 -27.61
N LEU A 267 4.60 -8.70 -28.00
CA LEU A 267 4.34 -8.27 -29.37
C LEU A 267 5.50 -8.53 -30.32
N ASN A 268 6.73 -8.21 -29.90
CA ASN A 268 7.88 -8.15 -30.80
C ASN A 268 8.73 -9.43 -30.79
N VAL A 269 8.73 -10.17 -29.67
CA VAL A 269 9.52 -11.39 -29.50
C VAL A 269 8.63 -12.63 -29.62
N ALA A 270 7.57 -12.73 -28.81
CA ALA A 270 6.63 -13.84 -28.88
C ALA A 270 5.63 -13.72 -30.03
N LYS A 271 5.60 -12.58 -30.76
CA LYS A 271 4.74 -12.34 -31.93
C LYS A 271 3.26 -12.60 -31.67
N ALA A 272 2.78 -12.17 -30.50
CA ALA A 272 1.38 -12.29 -30.14
C ALA A 272 0.50 -11.23 -30.84
N ASP A 273 -0.76 -11.57 -31.03
CA ASP A 273 -1.78 -10.64 -31.52
C ASP A 273 -1.92 -9.42 -30.57
N PRO A 274 -2.06 -8.20 -31.08
CA PRO A 274 -2.24 -7.01 -30.24
C PRO A 274 -3.40 -7.09 -29.23
N GLY A 275 -4.46 -7.85 -29.51
CA GLY A 275 -5.57 -8.09 -28.58
C GLY A 275 -5.17 -8.77 -27.27
N VAL A 276 -4.00 -9.43 -27.24
CA VAL A 276 -3.42 -10.02 -26.03
C VAL A 276 -3.01 -8.95 -25.01
N VAL A 277 -2.65 -7.75 -25.46
CA VAL A 277 -2.17 -6.67 -24.59
C VAL A 277 -3.22 -6.28 -23.56
N ALA A 278 -4.47 -6.10 -23.98
CA ALA A 278 -5.56 -5.73 -23.06
C ALA A 278 -5.78 -6.79 -21.96
N PHE A 279 -5.62 -8.08 -22.32
CA PHE A 279 -5.76 -9.19 -21.38
C PHE A 279 -4.67 -9.18 -20.29
N TYR A 280 -3.43 -8.82 -20.63
CA TYR A 280 -2.31 -8.82 -19.68
C TYR A 280 -2.04 -7.45 -19.06
N GLN A 281 -2.60 -6.34 -19.56
CA GLN A 281 -2.21 -4.97 -19.21
C GLN A 281 -2.13 -4.72 -17.71
N ALA A 282 -3.12 -5.15 -16.95
CA ALA A 282 -3.17 -4.91 -15.50
C ALA A 282 -2.54 -6.04 -14.66
N ARG A 283 -1.92 -7.04 -15.28
CA ARG A 283 -1.41 -8.21 -14.55
C ARG A 283 -0.23 -7.88 -13.64
N THR A 284 0.52 -6.84 -13.97
CA THR A 284 1.66 -6.34 -13.19
C THR A 284 1.29 -5.29 -12.13
N HIS A 285 0.02 -4.88 -12.06
CA HIS A 285 -0.42 -3.82 -11.14
C HIS A 285 -0.21 -4.17 -9.67
N GLY A 286 -0.38 -5.43 -9.28
CA GLY A 286 -0.24 -5.85 -7.89
C GLY A 286 1.18 -5.68 -7.35
N GLU A 287 2.17 -5.90 -8.21
CA GLU A 287 3.58 -5.94 -7.83
C GLU A 287 4.28 -4.59 -8.06
N TRP A 288 4.09 -3.98 -9.23
CA TRP A 288 4.78 -2.74 -9.61
C TRP A 288 3.88 -1.51 -9.68
N GLY A 289 2.55 -1.70 -9.69
CA GLY A 289 1.58 -0.60 -9.76
C GLY A 289 1.45 0.05 -11.14
N VAL A 290 2.13 -0.48 -12.15
CA VAL A 290 2.03 -0.07 -13.55
C VAL A 290 1.77 -1.29 -14.43
N GLY A 291 1.31 -1.03 -15.66
CA GLY A 291 0.98 -2.09 -16.61
C GLY A 291 2.20 -2.74 -17.26
N ILE A 292 1.94 -3.77 -18.07
CA ILE A 292 2.98 -4.54 -18.77
C ILE A 292 3.83 -3.69 -19.74
N ASP A 293 3.38 -2.50 -20.08
CA ASP A 293 4.10 -1.54 -20.92
C ASP A 293 5.25 -0.84 -20.21
N ALA A 294 5.23 -0.81 -18.87
CA ALA A 294 6.22 -0.11 -18.07
C ALA A 294 7.00 -1.02 -17.10
N VAL A 295 6.84 -2.34 -17.19
CA VAL A 295 7.63 -3.31 -16.40
C VAL A 295 8.56 -4.07 -17.33
N ALA A 296 9.84 -4.22 -16.93
CA ALA A 296 10.81 -4.97 -17.71
C ALA A 296 10.45 -6.46 -17.76
N ALA A 297 10.59 -7.08 -18.93
CA ALA A 297 10.31 -8.50 -19.13
C ALA A 297 11.15 -9.40 -18.22
N LEU A 298 12.36 -8.97 -17.83
CA LEU A 298 13.20 -9.68 -16.88
C LEU A 298 12.58 -9.75 -15.48
N GLU A 299 11.98 -8.64 -15.00
CA GLU A 299 11.29 -8.59 -13.71
C GLU A 299 10.07 -9.53 -13.70
N VAL A 300 9.30 -9.48 -14.79
CA VAL A 300 8.11 -10.32 -14.97
C VAL A 300 8.45 -11.81 -15.01
N TRP A 301 9.57 -12.16 -15.64
CA TRP A 301 10.11 -13.53 -15.60
C TRP A 301 10.43 -13.96 -14.16
N ALA A 302 11.08 -13.10 -13.36
CA ALA A 302 11.45 -13.42 -11.98
C ALA A 302 10.21 -13.75 -11.12
N PHE A 303 9.08 -13.13 -11.40
CA PHE A 303 7.77 -13.44 -10.80
C PHE A 303 7.02 -14.60 -11.46
N ARG A 304 7.67 -15.36 -12.37
CA ARG A 304 7.11 -16.55 -13.02
C ARG A 304 5.85 -16.27 -13.85
N PHE A 305 5.76 -15.09 -14.47
CA PHE A 305 4.71 -14.80 -15.44
C PHE A 305 4.93 -15.61 -16.72
N PRO A 306 3.86 -15.85 -17.51
CA PRO A 306 3.93 -16.74 -18.67
C PRO A 306 4.77 -16.17 -19.82
N GLY A 307 5.13 -17.06 -20.77
CA GLY A 307 5.89 -16.75 -21.97
C GLY A 307 7.40 -16.98 -21.89
N PHE A 308 7.93 -17.33 -20.69
CA PHE A 308 9.37 -17.51 -20.47
C PHE A 308 9.79 -18.98 -20.28
N GLN A 309 8.83 -19.90 -20.27
CA GLN A 309 9.02 -21.31 -19.89
C GLN A 309 10.08 -22.04 -20.74
N GLY A 310 10.21 -21.66 -22.01
CA GLY A 310 11.17 -22.27 -22.94
C GLY A 310 12.51 -21.53 -23.08
N LEU A 311 12.70 -20.38 -22.39
CA LEU A 311 13.91 -19.57 -22.55
C LEU A 311 15.14 -20.12 -21.81
N ASP A 312 15.00 -21.11 -20.93
CA ASP A 312 16.07 -21.70 -20.10
C ASP A 312 16.92 -20.64 -19.35
N LEU A 313 16.25 -19.64 -18.78
CA LEU A 313 16.91 -18.58 -18.01
C LEU A 313 17.40 -19.12 -16.67
N LYS A 314 18.67 -18.89 -16.37
CA LYS A 314 19.28 -19.32 -15.11
C LYS A 314 19.04 -18.26 -14.02
N PRO A 315 18.73 -18.67 -12.77
CA PRO A 315 18.72 -17.76 -11.63
C PRO A 315 20.04 -17.05 -11.41
N GLY A 316 20.02 -15.97 -10.64
CA GLY A 316 21.21 -15.20 -10.24
C GLY A 316 21.19 -13.76 -10.72
N ALA A 317 22.22 -13.02 -10.36
CA ALA A 317 22.34 -11.59 -10.65
C ALA A 317 22.13 -11.30 -12.13
N ALA A 318 21.33 -10.29 -12.39
CA ALA A 318 21.09 -9.74 -13.72
C ALA A 318 21.61 -8.30 -13.78
N PRO A 319 22.16 -7.86 -14.93
CA PRO A 319 22.61 -6.49 -15.07
C PRO A 319 21.41 -5.53 -15.04
N GLY A 320 21.56 -4.49 -14.31
CA GLY A 320 20.63 -3.36 -14.12
C GLY A 320 19.31 -3.83 -13.55
N GLN A 321 18.78 -3.73 -12.64
CA GLN A 321 18.13 -3.84 -11.99
C GLN A 321 17.18 -3.62 -11.11
N GLY A 322 16.07 -3.87 -10.92
CA GLY A 322 15.13 -3.92 -9.85
C GLY A 322 15.59 -4.95 -8.79
N VAL A 323 15.20 -4.77 -7.58
CA VAL A 323 15.47 -5.69 -6.46
C VAL A 323 14.96 -7.09 -6.78
N THR A 324 13.87 -7.17 -7.52
CA THR A 324 13.08 -8.36 -7.81
C THR A 324 13.78 -9.37 -8.71
N ALA A 325 14.34 -8.93 -9.84
CA ALA A 325 14.84 -9.84 -10.87
C ALA A 325 16.00 -10.73 -10.43
N ALA A 326 16.78 -10.28 -9.45
CA ALA A 326 17.92 -11.05 -8.95
C ALA A 326 17.54 -12.08 -7.87
N GLY A 327 16.46 -11.85 -7.09
CA GLY A 327 16.13 -12.60 -5.89
C GLY A 327 15.17 -13.75 -6.13
N TYR A 328 13.98 -13.49 -6.59
CA TYR A 328 12.90 -14.50 -6.64
C TYR A 328 13.22 -15.77 -7.41
N ALA A 329 13.94 -15.64 -8.51
CA ALA A 329 14.30 -16.79 -9.34
C ALA A 329 15.51 -17.59 -8.78
N GLY A 330 16.31 -16.99 -7.89
CA GLY A 330 17.52 -17.60 -7.35
C GLY A 330 17.32 -18.35 -6.05
N ASP A 331 16.75 -17.72 -5.06
CA ASP A 331 16.63 -18.22 -3.68
C ASP A 331 15.17 -18.41 -3.21
N GLY A 332 14.20 -18.15 -4.06
CA GLY A 332 12.78 -18.37 -3.77
C GLY A 332 12.14 -17.30 -2.88
N GLY A 333 12.85 -16.20 -2.62
CA GLY A 333 12.36 -15.12 -1.76
C GLY A 333 12.52 -15.43 -0.28
N SER A 334 11.74 -14.72 0.55
CA SER A 334 11.77 -14.81 1.99
C SER A 334 10.55 -15.58 2.54
N TYR A 335 9.90 -15.00 3.54
CA TYR A 335 8.71 -15.56 4.17
C TYR A 335 7.47 -15.40 3.26
N THR A 336 6.42 -16.13 3.57
CA THR A 336 5.08 -15.90 3.01
C THR A 336 4.05 -16.09 4.10
N PHE A 337 3.81 -15.04 4.88
CA PHE A 337 2.81 -15.02 5.95
C PHE A 337 2.16 -13.64 6.03
N HIS A 338 0.92 -13.57 6.51
CA HIS A 338 0.27 -12.35 6.93
C HIS A 338 -0.68 -12.58 8.10
N PHE A 339 -0.80 -11.58 8.95
CA PHE A 339 -1.89 -11.49 9.93
C PHE A 339 -3.22 -11.15 9.22
N PRO A 340 -4.38 -11.35 9.86
CA PRO A 340 -5.67 -10.99 9.29
C PRO A 340 -5.76 -9.52 8.84
N ASP A 341 -5.09 -8.62 9.55
CA ASP A 341 -4.97 -7.19 9.25
C ASP A 341 -3.67 -6.81 8.52
N GLY A 342 -2.97 -7.82 7.96
CA GLY A 342 -1.68 -7.64 7.31
C GLY A 342 -0.60 -7.19 8.29
N ASN A 343 0.36 -6.40 7.81
CA ASN A 343 1.48 -5.93 8.61
C ASN A 343 1.08 -4.87 9.67
N ALA A 344 -0.20 -4.51 9.79
CA ALA A 344 -0.69 -3.69 10.89
C ALA A 344 -0.43 -4.34 12.26
N SER A 345 -0.47 -5.67 12.36
CA SER A 345 -0.10 -6.38 13.59
C SER A 345 1.37 -6.19 13.95
N ILE A 346 2.30 -6.03 13.00
CA ILE A 346 3.71 -5.68 13.28
C ILE A 346 3.78 -4.28 13.91
N ALA A 347 3.09 -3.30 13.33
CA ALA A 347 3.04 -1.95 13.89
C ALA A 347 2.44 -1.93 15.30
N ARG A 348 1.39 -2.71 15.54
CA ARG A 348 0.73 -2.86 16.85
C ARG A 348 1.67 -3.50 17.90
N LEU A 349 2.46 -4.48 17.50
CA LEU A 349 3.49 -5.10 18.36
C LEU A 349 4.62 -4.12 18.68
N LEU A 350 5.07 -3.32 17.72
CA LEU A 350 6.03 -2.24 17.97
C LEU A 350 5.48 -1.19 18.92
N VAL A 351 4.22 -0.80 18.79
CA VAL A 351 3.58 0.12 19.73
C VAL A 351 3.45 -0.52 21.12
N ARG A 352 3.14 -1.82 21.23
CA ARG A 352 3.13 -2.55 22.50
C ARG A 352 4.50 -2.55 23.18
N ASP A 353 5.56 -2.78 22.40
CA ASP A 353 6.93 -2.74 22.93
C ASP A 353 7.32 -1.34 23.44
N LEU A 354 6.92 -0.30 22.70
CA LEU A 354 7.25 1.09 23.02
C LEU A 354 6.35 1.68 24.12
N ILE A 355 5.06 1.36 24.11
CA ILE A 355 4.01 1.90 25.00
C ILE A 355 3.10 0.76 25.46
N PRO A 356 3.59 -0.14 26.34
CA PRO A 356 2.87 -1.36 26.68
C PRO A 356 1.48 -1.14 27.30
N ASP A 357 1.28 -0.02 28.00
CA ASP A 357 -0.01 0.33 28.59
C ASP A 357 -1.12 0.59 27.54
N ALA A 358 -0.74 0.93 26.31
CA ALA A 358 -1.70 1.26 25.25
C ALA A 358 -2.26 0.01 24.53
N VAL A 359 -1.50 -1.10 24.52
CA VAL A 359 -1.85 -2.30 23.75
C VAL A 359 -1.85 -3.52 24.65
N PRO A 360 -3.02 -4.02 25.08
CA PRO A 360 -3.10 -5.17 25.98
C PRO A 360 -2.62 -6.46 25.34
N GLY A 361 -2.22 -7.42 26.16
CA GLY A 361 -1.77 -8.76 25.75
C GLY A 361 -0.29 -8.99 25.97
N ALA A 362 0.20 -10.18 25.60
CA ALA A 362 1.54 -10.65 25.95
C ALA A 362 2.35 -11.28 24.80
N ASN A 363 1.72 -11.59 23.67
CA ASN A 363 2.40 -12.29 22.57
C ASN A 363 1.96 -11.77 21.18
N ALA A 364 2.58 -12.29 20.12
CA ALA A 364 2.29 -11.86 18.75
C ALA A 364 0.89 -12.27 18.28
N GLU A 365 0.31 -13.32 18.82
CA GLU A 365 -1.01 -13.81 18.38
C GLU A 365 -2.14 -12.98 18.98
N ASP A 366 -2.06 -12.61 20.26
CA ASP A 366 -3.13 -11.90 20.96
C ASP A 366 -3.28 -10.44 20.53
N VAL A 367 -2.24 -9.84 19.92
CA VAL A 367 -2.28 -8.46 19.39
C VAL A 367 -3.37 -8.29 18.32
N VAL A 368 -3.70 -9.36 17.62
CA VAL A 368 -4.69 -9.36 16.52
C VAL A 368 -6.08 -8.98 17.03
N ALA A 369 -6.51 -9.51 18.15
CA ALA A 369 -7.81 -9.20 18.77
C ALA A 369 -7.73 -8.06 19.81
N ALA A 370 -6.53 -7.58 20.16
CA ALA A 370 -6.36 -6.55 21.16
C ALA A 370 -7.00 -5.23 20.74
N ARG A 371 -7.75 -4.57 21.63
CA ARG A 371 -8.25 -3.22 21.42
C ARG A 371 -7.26 -2.21 22.01
N ILE A 372 -6.76 -1.32 21.18
CA ILE A 372 -5.80 -0.29 21.57
C ILE A 372 -6.50 0.87 22.29
N ASP A 373 -5.89 1.34 23.36
CA ASP A 373 -6.29 2.56 24.08
C ASP A 373 -5.47 3.75 23.57
N TYR A 374 -6.03 4.48 22.62
CA TYR A 374 -5.38 5.61 21.96
C TYR A 374 -5.05 6.77 22.91
N ALA A 375 -5.84 6.95 23.98
CA ALA A 375 -5.59 7.97 24.99
C ALA A 375 -4.30 7.73 25.81
N LYS A 376 -3.73 6.53 25.70
CA LYS A 376 -2.46 6.19 26.36
C LYS A 376 -1.23 6.45 25.50
N LEU A 377 -1.40 6.77 24.20
CA LEU A 377 -0.29 6.91 23.26
C LEU A 377 0.56 8.16 23.51
N ASP A 378 -0.03 9.29 23.95
CA ASP A 378 0.67 10.58 24.12
C ASP A 378 0.62 11.09 25.57
N ARG A 379 0.82 10.23 26.56
CA ARG A 379 0.84 10.64 27.98
C ARG A 379 2.14 11.34 28.34
N ALA A 380 2.06 12.47 29.04
CA ALA A 380 3.22 13.26 29.44
C ALA A 380 4.24 12.48 30.29
N ALA A 381 3.76 11.54 31.11
CA ALA A 381 4.63 10.70 31.96
C ALA A 381 5.29 9.54 31.20
N SER A 382 4.87 9.22 29.98
CA SER A 382 5.44 8.10 29.18
C SER A 382 6.79 8.50 28.60
N PRO A 383 7.80 7.63 28.67
CA PRO A 383 9.09 7.89 28.04
C PRO A 383 8.98 7.92 26.51
N VAL A 384 8.10 7.12 25.93
CA VAL A 384 7.77 7.18 24.50
C VAL A 384 6.35 7.70 24.35
N ARG A 385 6.20 8.68 23.47
CA ARG A 385 4.92 9.32 23.16
C ARG A 385 4.67 9.23 21.67
N LEU A 386 3.45 8.84 21.29
CA LEU A 386 3.01 8.78 19.91
C LEU A 386 1.87 9.76 19.72
N ARG A 387 2.13 10.84 18.99
CA ARG A 387 1.24 11.98 18.78
C ARG A 387 0.67 11.93 17.38
N LEU A 388 -0.60 11.54 17.27
CA LEU A 388 -1.37 11.45 16.03
C LEU A 388 -1.96 12.80 15.63
N ASN A 389 -2.49 12.87 14.40
CA ASN A 389 -3.05 14.10 13.81
C ASN A 389 -2.06 15.29 13.89
N SER A 390 -0.76 15.00 13.78
CA SER A 390 0.33 15.92 14.01
C SER A 390 1.29 15.92 12.83
N THR A 391 1.04 16.82 11.88
CA THR A 391 1.83 16.91 10.63
C THR A 391 3.10 17.71 10.89
N ALA A 392 4.27 17.09 10.74
CA ALA A 392 5.53 17.82 10.74
C ALA A 392 5.58 18.81 9.56
N VAL A 393 6.01 20.04 9.83
CA VAL A 393 6.11 21.14 8.86
C VAL A 393 7.48 21.80 8.84
N GLY A 394 8.41 21.34 9.69
CA GLY A 394 9.80 21.78 9.70
C GLY A 394 10.66 20.88 10.57
N ALA A 395 11.90 20.63 10.14
CA ALA A 395 12.93 19.96 10.92
C ALA A 395 14.28 20.62 10.61
N ARG A 396 14.96 21.13 11.65
CA ARG A 396 16.23 21.85 11.47
C ARG A 396 17.24 21.51 12.55
N ASN A 397 18.50 21.51 12.19
CA ASN A 397 19.58 21.50 13.18
C ASN A 397 19.62 22.86 13.92
N VAL A 398 19.85 22.84 15.21
CA VAL A 398 20.09 24.06 15.98
C VAL A 398 21.55 24.47 15.79
N GLY A 399 21.77 25.53 15.02
CA GLY A 399 23.08 25.96 14.56
C GLY A 399 23.57 25.23 13.28
N ALA A 400 24.86 25.29 13.01
CA ALA A 400 25.44 24.68 11.81
C ALA A 400 25.37 23.15 11.87
N ALA A 401 24.89 22.51 10.80
CA ALA A 401 24.65 21.06 10.78
C ALA A 401 25.88 20.22 11.18
N ALA A 402 27.08 20.64 10.76
CA ALA A 402 28.32 19.91 11.07
C ALA A 402 28.67 19.87 12.57
N SER A 403 28.18 20.81 13.36
CA SER A 403 28.46 20.93 14.81
C SER A 403 27.20 20.88 15.67
N ALA A 404 26.05 20.71 15.06
CA ALA A 404 24.76 20.68 15.77
C ALA A 404 24.71 19.54 16.81
N LYS A 405 24.18 19.85 17.97
CA LYS A 405 23.93 18.88 19.05
C LYS A 405 22.44 18.64 19.26
N GLU A 406 21.63 19.50 18.71
CA GLU A 406 20.18 19.52 18.89
C GLU A 406 19.47 19.77 17.55
N VAL A 407 18.24 19.32 17.50
CA VAL A 407 17.28 19.58 16.40
C VAL A 407 16.01 20.21 16.98
N GLU A 408 15.35 21.02 16.17
CA GLU A 408 14.00 21.50 16.42
C GLU A 408 13.07 20.96 15.34
N VAL A 409 11.94 20.39 15.75
CA VAL A 409 10.89 19.91 14.84
C VAL A 409 9.63 20.71 15.07
N ALA A 410 9.15 21.38 14.01
CA ALA A 410 7.86 22.07 13.99
C ALA A 410 6.78 21.16 13.41
N TYR A 411 5.61 21.16 14.02
CA TYR A 411 4.46 20.37 13.58
C TYR A 411 3.15 21.13 13.81
N THR A 412 2.13 20.83 13.01
CA THR A 412 0.79 21.38 13.21
C THR A 412 -0.13 20.34 13.82
N ARG A 413 -0.97 20.77 14.78
CA ARG A 413 -1.99 19.95 15.44
C ARG A 413 -3.18 20.83 15.80
N GLY A 414 -4.40 20.41 15.43
CA GLY A 414 -5.61 21.19 15.74
C GLY A 414 -5.63 22.59 15.11
N GLY A 415 -4.92 22.81 13.99
CA GLY A 415 -4.82 24.12 13.33
C GLY A 415 -3.74 25.05 13.87
N GLU A 416 -3.09 24.69 14.96
CA GLU A 416 -2.00 25.44 15.59
C GLU A 416 -0.63 24.83 15.23
N VAL A 417 0.42 25.67 15.28
CA VAL A 417 1.81 25.22 15.04
C VAL A 417 2.56 25.15 16.36
N TYR A 418 3.22 24.04 16.59
CA TYR A 418 4.04 23.76 17.77
C TYR A 418 5.46 23.45 17.37
N SER A 419 6.42 23.59 18.29
CA SER A 419 7.76 23.06 18.15
C SER A 419 8.24 22.34 19.41
N ALA A 420 9.06 21.30 19.20
CA ALA A 420 9.74 20.53 20.23
C ALA A 420 11.20 20.34 19.86
N GLY A 421 12.07 20.27 20.89
CA GLY A 421 13.51 20.04 20.73
C GLY A 421 13.89 18.59 20.95
N ALA A 422 14.97 18.12 20.29
CA ALA A 422 15.56 16.81 20.55
C ALA A 422 17.06 16.78 20.29
N SER A 423 17.76 15.78 20.83
CA SER A 423 19.17 15.51 20.51
C SER A 423 19.37 14.97 19.10
N ALA A 424 18.34 14.33 18.52
CA ALA A 424 18.35 13.77 17.18
C ALA A 424 16.94 13.68 16.58
N CYS A 425 16.87 13.60 15.24
CA CYS A 425 15.62 13.40 14.52
C CYS A 425 15.78 12.30 13.46
N VAL A 426 14.76 11.43 13.34
CA VAL A 426 14.61 10.48 12.23
C VAL A 426 13.39 10.88 11.40
N LEU A 427 13.62 11.20 10.13
CA LEU A 427 12.55 11.42 9.16
C LEU A 427 12.20 10.08 8.50
N ALA A 428 11.15 9.44 8.99
CA ALA A 428 10.60 8.18 8.50
C ALA A 428 9.33 8.41 7.68
N CYS A 429 9.31 9.49 6.91
CA CYS A 429 8.20 9.96 6.11
C CYS A 429 8.54 9.91 4.62
N TRP A 430 7.58 10.18 3.74
CA TRP A 430 7.75 10.22 2.29
C TRP A 430 8.93 11.13 1.87
N ASN A 431 9.86 10.59 1.08
CA ASN A 431 11.11 11.27 0.73
C ASN A 431 10.88 12.62 0.03
N MET A 432 9.87 12.75 -0.83
CA MET A 432 9.67 13.99 -1.60
C MET A 432 9.15 15.16 -0.77
N ILE A 433 8.66 14.94 0.46
CA ILE A 433 8.29 16.04 1.37
C ILE A 433 9.49 16.55 2.17
N ILE A 434 10.54 15.75 2.33
CA ILE A 434 11.71 16.07 3.17
C ILE A 434 12.41 17.36 2.75
N PRO A 435 12.61 17.67 1.45
CA PRO A 435 13.19 18.96 1.02
C PRO A 435 12.42 20.20 1.49
N TYR A 436 11.13 20.05 1.79
CA TYR A 436 10.30 21.13 2.32
C TYR A 436 10.32 21.18 3.85
N LEU A 437 10.49 20.04 4.50
CA LEU A 437 10.71 19.96 5.95
C LEU A 437 12.11 20.46 6.36
N CYS A 438 13.12 20.18 5.53
CA CYS A 438 14.52 20.52 5.76
C CYS A 438 15.07 21.38 4.61
N PRO A 439 14.71 22.66 4.51
CA PRO A 439 15.17 23.51 3.43
C PRO A 439 16.68 23.72 3.38
N ASP A 440 17.39 23.47 4.48
CA ASP A 440 18.86 23.62 4.59
C ASP A 440 19.65 22.44 4.01
N LEU A 441 18.98 21.36 3.56
CA LEU A 441 19.64 20.23 2.90
C LEU A 441 20.42 20.69 1.64
N PRO A 442 21.57 20.06 1.34
CA PRO A 442 22.27 20.28 0.09
C PRO A 442 21.36 20.07 -1.13
N GLU A 443 21.52 20.88 -2.18
CA GLU A 443 20.63 20.81 -3.35
C GLU A 443 20.70 19.44 -4.06
N SER A 444 21.90 18.85 -4.13
CA SER A 444 22.07 17.48 -4.65
C SER A 444 21.23 16.44 -3.89
N GLN A 445 21.18 16.56 -2.56
CA GLN A 445 20.38 15.68 -1.72
C GLN A 445 18.88 15.91 -1.93
N LYS A 446 18.44 17.17 -2.04
CA LYS A 446 17.03 17.51 -2.35
C LYS A 446 16.59 16.95 -3.70
N GLN A 447 17.43 17.05 -4.73
CA GLN A 447 17.17 16.49 -6.06
C GLN A 447 17.06 14.96 -5.99
N ALA A 448 17.96 14.32 -5.26
CA ALA A 448 17.94 12.88 -5.05
C ALA A 448 16.68 12.40 -4.32
N LEU A 449 16.23 13.12 -3.28
CA LEU A 449 14.97 12.83 -2.56
C LEU A 449 13.71 12.98 -3.44
N ARG A 450 13.78 13.84 -4.48
CA ARG A 450 12.67 14.04 -5.42
C ARG A 450 12.65 13.04 -6.58
N TYR A 451 13.65 12.17 -6.69
CA TYR A 451 13.78 11.28 -7.84
C TYR A 451 12.72 10.19 -7.88
N GLY A 452 12.56 9.45 -6.78
CA GLY A 452 11.69 8.28 -6.69
C GLY A 452 10.22 8.66 -6.50
N VAL A 453 9.41 8.51 -7.54
CA VAL A 453 7.97 8.81 -7.49
C VAL A 453 7.22 7.56 -7.07
N LYS A 454 6.64 7.57 -5.86
CA LYS A 454 5.89 6.43 -5.30
C LYS A 454 4.68 6.06 -6.14
N THR A 455 4.40 4.77 -6.17
CA THR A 455 3.23 4.19 -6.85
C THR A 455 1.93 4.53 -6.12
N PRO A 456 0.91 5.06 -6.80
CA PRO A 456 -0.41 5.26 -6.20
C PRO A 456 -1.18 3.93 -6.11
N LEU A 457 -1.84 3.70 -4.97
CA LEU A 457 -2.59 2.48 -4.68
C LEU A 457 -3.94 2.76 -4.03
N ILE A 458 -4.92 1.93 -4.32
CA ILE A 458 -6.20 1.87 -3.62
C ILE A 458 -6.47 0.43 -3.20
N TYR A 459 -6.75 0.25 -1.91
CA TYR A 459 -7.34 -0.96 -1.37
C TYR A 459 -8.75 -0.63 -0.88
N ALA A 460 -9.77 -1.04 -1.66
CA ALA A 460 -11.14 -0.90 -1.26
C ALA A 460 -11.61 -2.19 -0.57
N ASN A 461 -11.96 -2.08 0.70
CA ASN A 461 -12.45 -3.17 1.53
C ASN A 461 -13.97 -3.06 1.67
N VAL A 462 -14.67 -4.11 1.26
CA VAL A 462 -16.13 -4.14 1.21
C VAL A 462 -16.64 -5.25 2.11
N ALA A 463 -17.53 -4.89 3.03
CA ALA A 463 -18.22 -5.83 3.88
C ALA A 463 -19.48 -6.35 3.20
N LEU A 464 -19.57 -7.65 3.03
CA LEU A 464 -20.71 -8.33 2.45
C LEU A 464 -21.52 -9.03 3.55
N ARG A 465 -22.83 -9.06 3.40
CA ARG A 465 -23.75 -9.82 4.26
C ARG A 465 -23.51 -11.33 4.19
N ASN A 466 -23.11 -11.82 3.03
CA ASN A 466 -22.79 -13.20 2.73
C ASN A 466 -21.91 -13.26 1.46
N TRP A 467 -21.32 -14.42 1.15
CA TRP A 467 -20.52 -14.61 -0.06
C TRP A 467 -21.04 -15.75 -0.96
N ARG A 468 -22.36 -16.03 -0.89
CA ARG A 468 -23.04 -17.07 -1.68
C ARG A 468 -22.80 -16.92 -3.18
N ALA A 469 -22.76 -15.69 -3.69
CA ALA A 469 -22.55 -15.42 -5.10
C ALA A 469 -21.17 -15.89 -5.59
N PHE A 470 -20.13 -15.67 -4.81
CA PHE A 470 -18.79 -16.21 -5.09
C PHE A 470 -18.80 -17.74 -5.15
N LYS A 471 -19.49 -18.38 -4.18
CA LYS A 471 -19.64 -19.83 -4.14
C LYS A 471 -20.42 -20.36 -5.33
N ALA A 472 -21.52 -19.71 -5.71
CA ALA A 472 -22.34 -20.10 -6.86
C ALA A 472 -21.59 -20.00 -8.19
N LEU A 473 -20.71 -18.99 -8.33
CA LEU A 473 -19.90 -18.79 -9.51
C LEU A 473 -18.60 -19.64 -9.50
N GLY A 474 -18.26 -20.25 -8.37
CA GLY A 474 -17.05 -21.07 -8.25
C GLY A 474 -15.76 -20.25 -8.21
N VAL A 475 -15.81 -18.98 -7.79
CA VAL A 475 -14.62 -18.10 -7.75
C VAL A 475 -14.37 -17.55 -6.35
N SER A 476 -13.09 -17.44 -5.97
CA SER A 476 -12.65 -16.77 -4.73
C SER A 476 -11.90 -15.47 -5.00
N GLN A 477 -11.31 -15.37 -6.17
CA GLN A 477 -10.58 -14.19 -6.63
C GLN A 477 -10.86 -13.98 -8.12
N VAL A 478 -11.06 -12.74 -8.51
CA VAL A 478 -11.31 -12.34 -9.90
C VAL A 478 -10.28 -11.29 -10.33
N TYR A 479 -9.52 -11.59 -11.37
CA TYR A 479 -8.71 -10.63 -12.10
C TYR A 479 -9.58 -9.93 -13.15
N ALA A 480 -9.51 -8.62 -13.28
CA ALA A 480 -10.36 -7.83 -14.16
C ALA A 480 -9.52 -6.79 -14.93
N PRO A 481 -8.85 -7.18 -16.02
CA PRO A 481 -7.82 -6.38 -16.69
C PRO A 481 -8.29 -5.03 -17.24
N GLY A 482 -9.54 -4.93 -17.71
CA GLY A 482 -10.11 -3.70 -18.26
C GLY A 482 -10.95 -2.90 -17.27
N ALA A 483 -11.30 -3.46 -16.13
CA ALA A 483 -12.25 -2.87 -15.20
C ALA A 483 -11.61 -1.77 -14.32
N TYR A 484 -12.45 -1.00 -13.62
CA TYR A 484 -12.01 0.07 -12.73
C TYR A 484 -11.07 -0.41 -11.61
N PHE A 485 -11.40 -1.53 -10.97
CA PHE A 485 -10.50 -2.27 -10.07
C PHE A 485 -9.94 -3.48 -10.80
N SER A 486 -8.63 -3.63 -10.81
CA SER A 486 -7.95 -4.74 -11.52
C SER A 486 -8.18 -6.10 -10.87
N SER A 487 -8.65 -6.14 -9.63
CA SER A 487 -8.99 -7.40 -8.95
C SER A 487 -10.07 -7.21 -7.88
N ALA A 488 -10.79 -8.31 -7.61
CA ALA A 488 -11.69 -8.46 -6.47
C ALA A 488 -11.48 -9.85 -5.86
N SER A 489 -11.32 -9.95 -4.53
CA SER A 489 -11.06 -11.21 -3.86
C SER A 489 -11.76 -11.31 -2.51
N LEU A 490 -12.22 -12.52 -2.15
CA LEU A 490 -12.56 -12.86 -0.78
C LEU A 490 -11.33 -12.67 0.12
N ASN A 491 -11.55 -12.26 1.37
CA ASN A 491 -10.47 -12.12 2.34
C ASN A 491 -9.84 -13.49 2.62
N PHE A 492 -8.56 -13.48 2.95
CA PHE A 492 -7.85 -14.71 3.30
C PHE A 492 -8.35 -15.29 4.62
N VAL A 493 -8.23 -16.60 4.74
CA VAL A 493 -8.66 -17.33 5.94
C VAL A 493 -7.47 -17.55 6.85
N VAL A 494 -7.38 -16.75 7.91
CA VAL A 494 -6.31 -16.80 8.92
C VAL A 494 -6.95 -16.81 10.30
N ASP A 495 -6.66 -17.86 11.10
CA ASP A 495 -7.19 -18.01 12.46
C ASP A 495 -6.05 -17.85 13.45
N ILE A 496 -6.09 -16.81 14.27
CA ILE A 496 -4.97 -16.47 15.16
C ILE A 496 -5.44 -15.63 16.37
N GLY A 497 -4.92 -15.95 17.54
CA GLY A 497 -5.07 -15.11 18.73
C GLY A 497 -6.52 -14.84 19.18
N GLY A 498 -7.40 -15.81 19.00
CA GLY A 498 -8.84 -15.66 19.27
C GLY A 498 -9.65 -15.09 18.11
N TYR A 499 -9.02 -14.63 17.04
CA TYR A 499 -9.69 -14.28 15.78
C TYR A 499 -9.90 -15.54 14.93
N ALA A 500 -11.10 -15.67 14.38
CA ALA A 500 -11.44 -16.75 13.46
C ALA A 500 -12.18 -16.17 12.24
N SER A 501 -11.68 -16.50 11.04
CA SER A 501 -12.30 -16.09 9.78
C SER A 501 -13.65 -16.79 9.53
N PRO A 502 -14.58 -16.21 8.75
CA PRO A 502 -15.82 -16.85 8.31
C PRO A 502 -15.58 -18.17 7.56
N ARG A 503 -16.48 -19.14 7.73
CA ARG A 503 -16.35 -20.49 7.14
C ARG A 503 -17.50 -20.86 6.19
N SER A 504 -18.67 -20.29 6.39
CA SER A 504 -19.86 -20.59 5.59
C SER A 504 -20.13 -19.47 4.57
N PRO A 505 -20.56 -19.79 3.35
CA PRO A 505 -21.05 -18.80 2.39
C PRO A 505 -22.21 -17.94 2.90
N ASP A 506 -22.88 -18.37 3.95
CA ASP A 506 -24.01 -17.66 4.59
C ASP A 506 -23.55 -16.62 5.62
N GLU A 507 -22.27 -16.69 6.06
CA GLU A 507 -21.69 -15.73 6.99
C GLU A 507 -21.27 -14.45 6.29
N PRO A 508 -21.25 -13.31 7.02
CA PRO A 508 -20.62 -12.09 6.51
C PRO A 508 -19.16 -12.31 6.12
N MET A 509 -18.71 -11.58 5.11
CA MET A 509 -17.36 -11.70 4.57
C MET A 509 -16.82 -10.33 4.15
N LEU A 510 -15.54 -10.10 4.36
CA LEU A 510 -14.82 -8.98 3.77
C LEU A 510 -14.24 -9.39 2.42
N ILE A 511 -14.35 -8.48 1.46
CA ILE A 511 -13.68 -8.61 0.17
C ILE A 511 -12.78 -7.41 -0.07
N ARG A 512 -11.73 -7.60 -0.85
CA ARG A 512 -10.79 -6.56 -1.25
C ARG A 512 -10.83 -6.36 -2.75
N LEU A 513 -10.91 -5.09 -3.16
CA LEU A 513 -10.69 -4.67 -4.54
C LEU A 513 -9.40 -3.83 -4.58
N VAL A 514 -8.61 -4.00 -5.63
CA VAL A 514 -7.34 -3.28 -5.82
C VAL A 514 -7.39 -2.46 -7.10
N ARG A 515 -6.94 -1.20 -6.99
CA ARG A 515 -6.73 -0.32 -8.14
C ARG A 515 -5.37 0.35 -8.03
N THR A 516 -4.61 0.32 -9.10
CA THR A 516 -3.39 1.10 -9.28
C THR A 516 -3.58 1.96 -10.51
N PRO A 517 -3.98 3.23 -10.35
CA PRO A 517 -4.24 4.10 -11.50
C PRO A 517 -2.92 4.43 -12.18
N CYS A 518 -2.82 4.10 -13.45
CA CYS A 518 -1.68 4.35 -14.30
C CYS A 518 -2.14 4.85 -15.67
N GLN A 519 -1.21 5.38 -16.45
CA GLN A 519 -1.47 5.88 -17.80
C GLN A 519 -0.53 5.18 -18.80
N PRO A 520 -0.94 4.06 -19.39
CA PRO A 520 -0.11 3.27 -20.30
C PRO A 520 0.52 4.10 -21.41
N GLY A 521 1.79 3.82 -21.73
CA GLY A 521 2.58 4.52 -22.74
C GLY A 521 3.49 5.63 -22.22
N LEU A 522 3.34 6.03 -20.95
CA LEU A 522 4.26 6.95 -20.28
C LEU A 522 5.36 6.18 -19.53
N PRO A 523 6.52 6.80 -19.26
CA PRO A 523 7.49 6.27 -18.30
C PRO A 523 6.85 6.09 -16.91
N GLU A 524 7.30 5.07 -16.16
CA GLU A 524 6.69 4.69 -14.87
C GLU A 524 6.50 5.87 -13.90
N ARG A 525 7.50 6.72 -13.70
CA ARG A 525 7.40 7.88 -12.80
C ARG A 525 6.32 8.88 -13.22
N ASP A 526 6.07 9.01 -14.52
CA ASP A 526 5.02 9.90 -15.04
C ASP A 526 3.64 9.24 -14.92
N GLN A 527 3.55 7.92 -15.12
CA GLN A 527 2.34 7.15 -14.79
C GLN A 527 1.98 7.30 -13.31
N ASN A 528 2.98 7.18 -12.41
CA ASN A 528 2.78 7.32 -10.97
C ASN A 528 2.28 8.73 -10.60
N ARG A 529 2.87 9.80 -11.18
CA ARG A 529 2.38 11.18 -10.95
C ARG A 529 0.93 11.37 -11.41
N ALA A 530 0.61 10.86 -12.60
CA ALA A 530 -0.75 10.94 -13.12
C ALA A 530 -1.75 10.21 -12.23
N GLY A 531 -1.39 9.01 -11.76
CA GLY A 531 -2.20 8.21 -10.86
C GLY A 531 -2.36 8.82 -9.46
N GLN A 532 -1.30 9.46 -8.90
CA GLN A 532 -1.39 10.21 -7.64
C GLN A 532 -2.43 11.32 -7.73
N HIS A 533 -2.42 12.06 -8.84
CA HIS A 533 -3.37 13.13 -9.08
C HIS A 533 -4.80 12.59 -9.25
N ASP A 534 -4.97 11.50 -10.01
CA ASP A 534 -6.26 10.84 -10.21
C ASP A 534 -6.92 10.46 -8.88
N ILE A 535 -6.23 9.70 -8.02
CA ILE A 535 -6.83 9.20 -6.80
C ILE A 535 -7.06 10.28 -5.73
N LEU A 536 -6.27 11.36 -5.70
CA LEU A 536 -6.49 12.47 -4.77
C LEU A 536 -7.74 13.26 -5.11
N ASN A 537 -8.06 13.37 -6.41
CA ASN A 537 -9.22 14.12 -6.89
C ASN A 537 -10.49 13.27 -6.99
N THR A 538 -10.40 11.95 -6.74
CA THR A 538 -11.56 11.06 -6.79
C THR A 538 -12.32 11.08 -5.46
N SER A 539 -13.62 11.34 -5.50
CA SER A 539 -14.48 11.35 -4.31
C SER A 539 -14.82 9.92 -3.84
N PHE A 540 -15.26 9.80 -2.58
CA PHE A 540 -15.73 8.53 -2.05
C PHE A 540 -16.93 7.98 -2.83
N GLU A 541 -17.85 8.85 -3.21
CA GLU A 541 -19.06 8.48 -3.97
C GLU A 541 -18.70 7.88 -5.34
N THR A 542 -17.64 8.40 -5.98
CA THR A 542 -17.13 7.84 -7.24
C THR A 542 -16.55 6.44 -7.03
N PHE A 543 -15.78 6.24 -5.95
CA PHE A 543 -15.29 4.90 -5.60
C PHE A 543 -16.43 3.94 -5.28
N GLU A 544 -17.39 4.35 -4.46
CA GLU A 544 -18.54 3.55 -4.09
C GLU A 544 -19.36 3.13 -5.32
N HIS A 545 -19.64 4.07 -6.24
CA HIS A 545 -20.33 3.78 -7.49
C HIS A 545 -19.63 2.69 -8.29
N ASN A 546 -18.31 2.83 -8.52
CA ASN A 546 -17.54 1.86 -9.28
C ASN A 546 -17.44 0.49 -8.57
N ILE A 547 -17.36 0.47 -7.23
CA ILE A 547 -17.39 -0.76 -6.44
C ILE A 547 -18.71 -1.51 -6.66
N ARG A 548 -19.84 -0.80 -6.52
CA ARG A 548 -21.17 -1.39 -6.66
C ARG A 548 -21.43 -1.86 -8.08
N ASP A 549 -21.08 -1.06 -9.08
CA ASP A 549 -21.23 -1.42 -10.49
C ASP A 549 -20.40 -2.66 -10.82
N GLN A 550 -19.10 -2.62 -10.55
CA GLN A 550 -18.20 -3.72 -10.92
C GLN A 550 -18.56 -5.03 -10.21
N LEU A 551 -18.82 -5.00 -8.89
CA LEU A 551 -19.26 -6.19 -8.15
C LEU A 551 -20.62 -6.70 -8.65
N GLY A 552 -21.54 -5.78 -8.97
CA GLY A 552 -22.83 -6.13 -9.56
C GLY A 552 -22.64 -6.88 -10.88
N ARG A 553 -21.80 -6.37 -11.78
CA ARG A 553 -21.53 -7.00 -13.09
C ARG A 553 -20.86 -8.37 -12.97
N ILE A 554 -19.88 -8.51 -12.07
CA ILE A 554 -19.16 -9.78 -11.85
C ILE A 554 -20.07 -10.83 -11.17
N LEU A 555 -20.79 -10.44 -10.10
CA LEU A 555 -21.41 -11.38 -9.17
C LEU A 555 -22.91 -11.59 -9.36
N LYS A 556 -23.58 -10.73 -10.14
CA LYS A 556 -25.03 -10.84 -10.40
C LYS A 556 -25.47 -12.22 -10.92
N PRO A 557 -24.73 -12.90 -11.81
CA PRO A 557 -25.11 -14.24 -12.26
C PRO A 557 -25.12 -15.28 -11.12
N GLY A 558 -24.39 -15.02 -10.02
CA GLY A 558 -24.39 -15.82 -8.80
C GLY A 558 -25.47 -15.40 -7.77
N GLY A 559 -26.34 -14.46 -8.13
CA GLY A 559 -27.43 -13.98 -7.27
C GLY A 559 -27.09 -12.79 -6.38
N PHE A 560 -26.00 -12.08 -6.65
CA PHE A 560 -25.58 -10.89 -5.88
C PHE A 560 -26.47 -9.67 -6.17
N ASP A 561 -26.85 -8.97 -5.10
CA ASP A 561 -27.52 -7.67 -5.14
C ASP A 561 -26.68 -6.63 -4.40
N ALA A 562 -26.03 -5.73 -5.14
CA ALA A 562 -25.14 -4.71 -4.57
C ALA A 562 -25.86 -3.77 -3.58
N ALA A 563 -27.19 -3.57 -3.69
CA ALA A 563 -27.95 -2.73 -2.78
C ALA A 563 -28.18 -3.40 -1.42
N ASN A 564 -28.37 -4.72 -1.41
CA ASN A 564 -28.72 -5.48 -0.21
C ASN A 564 -27.55 -6.24 0.41
N ASP A 565 -26.55 -6.65 -0.40
CA ASP A 565 -25.45 -7.49 0.06
C ASP A 565 -24.25 -6.69 0.57
N ILE A 566 -24.03 -5.45 0.09
CA ILE A 566 -22.96 -4.57 0.58
C ILE A 566 -23.44 -3.84 1.84
N THR A 567 -22.76 -4.07 2.96
CA THR A 567 -23.11 -3.49 4.27
C THR A 567 -22.21 -2.34 4.71
N ALA A 568 -20.95 -2.31 4.26
CA ALA A 568 -20.01 -1.21 4.52
C ALA A 568 -18.90 -1.18 3.46
N ILE A 569 -18.30 0.00 3.26
CA ILE A 569 -17.19 0.21 2.34
C ILE A 569 -16.14 1.10 3.03
N THR A 570 -14.89 0.68 2.92
CA THR A 570 -13.71 1.47 3.30
C THR A 570 -12.77 1.54 2.11
N VAL A 571 -12.41 2.75 1.70
CA VAL A 571 -11.46 2.98 0.60
C VAL A 571 -10.16 3.51 1.19
N ASN A 572 -9.15 2.66 1.24
CA ASN A 572 -7.81 3.06 1.67
C ASN A 572 -7.07 3.64 0.47
N ARG A 573 -6.93 4.96 0.48
CA ARG A 573 -6.34 5.74 -0.61
C ARG A 573 -4.88 6.08 -0.28
N TRP A 574 -3.95 5.61 -1.12
CA TRP A 574 -2.51 5.79 -0.97
C TRP A 574 -1.90 6.47 -2.20
N PRO A 575 -1.90 7.81 -2.29
CA PRO A 575 -1.23 8.51 -3.39
C PRO A 575 0.27 8.21 -3.43
N HIS A 576 0.86 7.92 -2.29
CA HIS A 576 2.27 7.61 -2.11
C HIS A 576 2.43 6.21 -1.51
N GLY A 577 1.98 5.17 -2.24
CA GLY A 577 1.95 3.79 -1.80
C GLY A 577 3.31 3.10 -1.82
N TYR A 578 3.63 2.31 -2.86
CA TYR A 578 4.93 1.62 -2.93
C TYR A 578 6.09 2.60 -3.06
N ALA A 579 7.20 2.30 -2.39
CA ALA A 579 8.47 2.94 -2.70
C ALA A 579 8.84 2.70 -4.16
N TYR A 580 9.41 3.72 -4.81
CA TYR A 580 9.91 3.56 -6.18
C TYR A 580 11.11 2.61 -6.17
N GLU A 581 11.00 1.54 -6.93
CA GLU A 581 12.10 0.64 -7.25
C GLU A 581 12.67 1.02 -8.60
N TYR A 582 13.99 0.95 -8.75
CA TYR A 582 14.60 1.35 -10.02
C TYR A 582 14.19 0.41 -11.15
N ASN A 583 13.76 1.04 -12.24
CA ASN A 583 13.24 0.35 -13.41
C ASN A 583 14.26 0.39 -14.55
N PRO A 584 14.81 -0.76 -14.97
CA PRO A 584 15.85 -0.80 -15.99
C PRO A 584 15.42 -0.28 -17.38
N LEU A 585 14.12 -0.07 -17.60
CA LEU A 585 13.61 0.54 -18.84
C LEU A 585 13.82 2.06 -18.87
N PHE A 586 13.81 2.71 -17.70
CA PHE A 586 13.73 4.18 -17.61
C PHE A 586 14.84 4.81 -16.79
N ASP A 587 15.49 4.03 -15.94
CA ASP A 587 16.53 4.51 -15.05
C ASP A 587 17.93 4.15 -15.60
N PRO A 588 18.90 5.03 -15.39
CA PRO A 588 20.29 4.72 -15.71
C PRO A 588 20.89 3.74 -14.71
N ASP A 589 21.95 3.06 -15.13
CA ASP A 589 22.79 2.28 -14.22
C ASP A 589 23.72 3.27 -13.48
N TRP A 590 23.47 3.48 -12.17
CA TRP A 590 24.35 4.34 -11.37
C TRP A 590 25.58 3.58 -10.87
N PRO A 591 26.74 4.26 -10.80
CA PRO A 591 27.87 3.73 -10.05
C PRO A 591 27.53 3.53 -8.57
N ASP A 592 28.25 2.65 -7.90
CA ASP A 592 28.09 2.39 -6.47
C ASP A 592 28.09 3.69 -5.65
N GLY A 593 27.11 3.83 -4.77
CA GLY A 593 26.94 4.99 -3.91
C GLY A 593 26.33 6.23 -4.57
N GLN A 594 26.09 6.22 -5.88
CA GLN A 594 25.56 7.38 -6.61
C GLN A 594 24.07 7.29 -6.94
N ALA A 595 23.42 6.19 -6.59
CA ALA A 595 21.97 6.06 -6.78
C ALA A 595 21.22 7.11 -5.94
N PRO A 596 20.11 7.67 -6.47
CA PRO A 596 19.36 8.72 -5.78
C PRO A 596 18.93 8.38 -4.35
N ASN A 597 18.53 7.14 -4.07
CA ASN A 597 18.18 6.73 -2.71
C ASN A 597 19.37 6.80 -1.75
N VAL A 598 20.60 6.52 -2.21
CA VAL A 598 21.82 6.58 -1.39
C VAL A 598 22.21 8.02 -1.09
N ILE A 599 22.19 8.88 -2.12
CA ILE A 599 22.47 10.33 -1.95
C ILE A 599 21.37 10.94 -1.07
N GLY A 600 20.11 10.65 -1.34
CA GLY A 600 18.95 11.23 -0.65
C GLY A 600 18.91 10.88 0.84
N ARG A 601 19.27 9.65 1.22
CA ARG A 601 19.22 9.21 2.61
C ARG A 601 20.40 9.62 3.48
N ALA A 602 21.39 10.33 2.92
CA ALA A 602 22.56 10.76 3.66
C ALA A 602 22.18 11.59 4.90
N ARG A 603 22.84 11.32 6.04
CA ARG A 603 22.65 12.07 7.28
C ARG A 603 22.97 13.55 7.11
N PHE A 604 22.15 14.42 7.69
CA PHE A 604 22.37 15.86 7.73
C PHE A 604 22.43 16.37 9.18
N GLY A 605 23.63 16.51 9.72
CA GLY A 605 23.84 16.89 11.12
C GLY A 605 23.23 15.87 12.09
N ARG A 606 22.23 16.26 12.84
CA ARG A 606 21.50 15.40 13.78
C ARG A 606 20.17 14.88 13.21
N ILE A 607 19.99 14.95 11.90
CA ILE A 607 18.83 14.47 11.16
C ILE A 607 19.25 13.29 10.28
N ALA A 608 18.61 12.13 10.44
CA ALA A 608 18.74 10.97 9.56
C ALA A 608 17.40 10.67 8.87
N ILE A 609 17.46 10.02 7.72
CA ILE A 609 16.30 9.70 6.88
C ILE A 609 16.13 8.19 6.86
N ALA A 610 14.95 7.70 7.23
CA ALA A 610 14.58 6.29 7.20
C ALA A 610 13.48 6.05 6.16
N ASN A 611 12.76 4.96 6.25
CA ASN A 611 11.67 4.47 5.40
C ASN A 611 12.11 3.61 4.19
N SER A 612 11.14 2.96 3.56
CA SER A 612 11.37 2.10 2.39
C SER A 612 11.88 2.86 1.16
N ASP A 613 11.53 4.15 0.99
CA ASP A 613 12.04 4.99 -0.11
C ASP A 613 13.58 5.13 -0.03
N ALA A 614 14.13 5.22 1.20
CA ALA A 614 15.57 5.27 1.42
C ALA A 614 16.29 3.97 1.03
N GLY A 615 15.57 2.87 0.94
CA GLY A 615 16.03 1.57 0.44
C GLY A 615 15.79 1.35 -1.05
N ALA A 616 14.99 2.20 -1.70
CA ALA A 616 14.43 1.98 -3.04
C ALA A 616 13.82 0.57 -3.19
N ALA A 617 13.07 0.12 -2.17
CA ALA A 617 12.43 -1.19 -2.13
C ALA A 617 11.14 -1.14 -1.31
N ALA A 618 10.03 -1.59 -1.89
CA ALA A 618 8.68 -1.45 -1.34
C ALA A 618 8.32 -2.55 -0.31
N TYR A 619 9.29 -3.03 0.46
CA TYR A 619 9.13 -4.16 1.37
C TYR A 619 9.30 -3.76 2.84
N THR A 620 8.69 -4.56 3.73
CA THR A 620 8.71 -4.31 5.19
C THR A 620 10.12 -4.46 5.78
N ASP A 621 10.90 -5.44 5.32
CA ASP A 621 12.30 -5.62 5.71
C ASP A 621 13.16 -4.41 5.34
N SER A 622 12.98 -3.85 4.14
CA SER A 622 13.64 -2.62 3.72
C SER A 622 13.31 -1.45 4.67
N ALA A 623 12.04 -1.29 5.05
CA ALA A 623 11.63 -0.25 6.00
C ALA A 623 12.31 -0.40 7.37
N ILE A 624 12.47 -1.64 7.85
CA ILE A 624 13.15 -1.97 9.12
C ILE A 624 14.67 -1.71 9.01
N ASP A 625 15.30 -2.18 7.93
CA ASP A 625 16.74 -2.02 7.71
C ASP A 625 17.13 -0.54 7.60
N GLN A 626 16.33 0.28 6.92
CA GLN A 626 16.57 1.70 6.82
C GLN A 626 16.36 2.43 8.16
N ALA A 627 15.45 1.97 9.00
CA ALA A 627 15.31 2.47 10.37
C ALA A 627 16.55 2.18 11.22
N TYR A 628 17.03 0.94 11.16
CA TYR A 628 18.26 0.54 11.85
C TYR A 628 19.47 1.37 11.39
N ARG A 629 19.67 1.48 10.08
CA ARG A 629 20.76 2.29 9.50
C ARG A 629 20.68 3.74 10.00
N ALA A 630 19.50 4.37 9.94
CA ALA A 630 19.32 5.76 10.36
C ALA A 630 19.68 5.96 11.85
N VAL A 631 19.32 5.01 12.70
CA VAL A 631 19.70 5.02 14.13
C VAL A 631 21.22 4.87 14.31
N GLN A 632 21.87 3.97 13.55
CA GLN A 632 23.33 3.79 13.62
C GLN A 632 24.08 5.05 13.19
N GLU A 633 23.58 5.79 12.21
CA GLU A 633 24.17 7.04 11.74
C GLU A 633 24.12 8.19 12.76
N LEU A 634 23.13 8.17 13.67
CA LEU A 634 22.93 9.21 14.70
C LEU A 634 23.65 8.90 16.03
N ALA A 635 24.09 7.67 16.18
CA ALA A 635 24.71 7.17 17.41
C ALA A 635 26.11 7.71 17.66
#